data_fecb554a2cd35f4f2bbc56d360580598
#
_entry.id   fecb554a2cd35f4f2bbc56d360580598
#
_cell.length_a   1.000
_cell.length_b   1.000
_cell.length_c   1.000
_cell.angle_alpha   90.00
_cell.angle_beta   90.00
_cell.angle_gamma   90.00
#
_symmetry.space_group_name_H-M   'P 1'
#
loop_
_entity.id
_entity.type
_entity.pdbx_description
1 polymer ?
#
loop_
_entity_poly.entity_id
_entity_poly.type
_entity_poly.pdbx_seq_one_letter_code
_entity_poly.pdbx_strand_id
1 'polypeptide(L)'
;MEKNKYNRKSLVPSGVWCITSVVVLFGYLGMVMGVPNMLNTIMRTAHDLLLNTVFYLMSICVITGAIGKVFVEFGVVALLERTLRPLMRPIFNLPGVTSLGAVMTFLSDNPAIISLAHDKRFASYFKKYQFISLTNFGTAFGMGLLVIVFMASQGYYAAPLIGLIGACCGCVCSTRLMQRFVLKAYPQYATEDAVSAEDIEEEKEEDEKSEKTVFIRLLNAMLDGGRSGVEVGIAIIPGVLIISTFVMIFTFGAGADGTYNGSAYQGVELLPWLANKVDFVFEWLFGFHDPHLVAFPITALGAVGAALSLIPGFIAHGWIDGNAIAVFTAIGMCWSGFLSTHTAMLDSIGYRDLTPKAIMAHFCGGLVAAISAHWMFALYTLIVA
;
A
#
# COMPACT_ATOMS: atom_id res chain seq x y z
N MET A 1 -3.80 -31.56 -18.53
CA MET A 1 -2.37 -31.23 -18.80
C MET A 1 -2.29 -30.48 -20.13
N GLU A 2 -2.57 -29.20 -20.13
CA GLU A 2 -2.38 -28.33 -21.29
C GLU A 2 -0.91 -27.94 -21.38
N LYS A 3 -0.22 -28.43 -22.40
CA LYS A 3 1.14 -28.01 -22.75
C LYS A 3 1.08 -26.55 -23.23
N ASN A 4 1.43 -25.61 -22.35
CA ASN A 4 1.65 -24.23 -22.69
C ASN A 4 2.79 -24.14 -23.72
N LYS A 5 2.42 -24.14 -25.03
CA LYS A 5 3.37 -23.92 -26.13
C LYS A 5 3.81 -22.46 -26.10
N TYR A 6 4.80 -22.13 -25.25
CA TYR A 6 5.54 -20.89 -25.38
C TYR A 6 6.07 -20.77 -26.81
N ASN A 7 5.50 -19.82 -27.55
CA ASN A 7 5.88 -19.58 -28.94
C ASN A 7 7.30 -18.96 -28.96
N ARG A 8 8.32 -19.79 -29.15
CA ARG A 8 9.74 -19.39 -29.15
C ARG A 8 10.02 -18.21 -30.09
N LYS A 9 9.27 -18.04 -31.18
CA LYS A 9 9.43 -16.92 -32.12
C LYS A 9 9.06 -15.55 -31.53
N SER A 10 8.21 -15.49 -30.50
CA SER A 10 7.83 -14.25 -29.82
C SER A 10 8.74 -13.90 -28.62
N LEU A 11 9.54 -14.85 -28.14
CA LEU A 11 10.43 -14.66 -26.99
C LEU A 11 11.76 -14.01 -27.38
N VAL A 12 12.26 -14.23 -28.60
CA VAL A 12 13.53 -13.67 -29.05
C VAL A 12 13.53 -12.13 -29.08
N PRO A 13 12.51 -11.44 -29.63
CA PRO A 13 12.47 -9.98 -29.56
C PRO A 13 12.41 -9.43 -28.15
N SER A 14 11.61 -10.03 -27.27
CA SER A 14 11.52 -9.60 -25.86
C SER A 14 12.81 -9.82 -25.08
N GLY A 15 13.54 -10.91 -25.35
CA GLY A 15 14.86 -11.16 -24.78
C GLY A 15 15.90 -10.12 -25.21
N VAL A 16 15.89 -9.74 -26.48
CA VAL A 16 16.80 -8.69 -27.01
C VAL A 16 16.49 -7.34 -26.35
N TRP A 17 15.21 -6.96 -26.27
CA TRP A 17 14.80 -5.73 -25.58
C TRP A 17 15.20 -5.73 -24.10
N CYS A 18 15.02 -6.84 -23.40
CA CYS A 18 15.43 -6.98 -22.02
C CYS A 18 16.93 -6.76 -21.82
N ILE A 19 17.75 -7.49 -22.62
CA ILE A 19 19.23 -7.35 -22.55
C ILE A 19 19.65 -5.91 -22.89
N THR A 20 19.10 -5.33 -23.96
CA THR A 20 19.39 -3.96 -24.37
C THR A 20 19.07 -2.97 -23.25
N SER A 21 17.90 -3.09 -22.63
CA SER A 21 17.50 -2.22 -21.51
C SER A 21 18.44 -2.36 -20.32
N VAL A 22 18.82 -3.57 -19.95
CA VAL A 22 19.78 -3.84 -18.87
C VAL A 22 21.16 -3.24 -19.19
N VAL A 23 21.67 -3.47 -20.41
CA VAL A 23 22.96 -2.93 -20.83
C VAL A 23 22.96 -1.40 -20.86
N VAL A 24 21.91 -0.79 -21.37
CA VAL A 24 21.78 0.68 -21.40
C VAL A 24 21.74 1.24 -19.98
N LEU A 25 20.90 0.65 -19.11
CA LEU A 25 20.73 1.09 -17.74
C LEU A 25 22.02 0.99 -16.92
N PHE A 26 22.56 -0.21 -16.83
CA PHE A 26 23.79 -0.45 -16.05
C PHE A 26 25.04 0.17 -16.71
N GLY A 27 25.05 0.28 -18.05
CA GLY A 27 26.07 0.99 -18.77
C GLY A 27 26.09 2.48 -18.42
N TYR A 28 24.92 3.13 -18.40
CA TYR A 28 24.79 4.52 -17.96
C TYR A 28 25.26 4.72 -16.51
N LEU A 29 24.74 3.92 -15.57
CA LEU A 29 25.14 3.98 -14.17
C LEU A 29 26.66 3.73 -13.99
N GLY A 30 27.18 2.75 -14.71
CA GLY A 30 28.61 2.43 -14.67
C GLY A 30 29.52 3.53 -15.27
N MET A 31 29.01 4.27 -16.28
CA MET A 31 29.74 5.42 -16.82
C MET A 31 29.77 6.60 -15.84
N VAL A 32 28.67 6.85 -15.13
CA VAL A 32 28.57 7.98 -14.19
C VAL A 32 29.26 7.67 -12.87
N MET A 33 29.02 6.52 -12.28
CA MET A 33 29.50 6.16 -10.94
C MET A 33 30.82 5.40 -10.94
N GLY A 34 31.24 4.85 -12.08
CA GLY A 34 32.27 3.80 -12.17
C GLY A 34 31.67 2.43 -11.80
N VAL A 35 31.95 1.40 -12.62
CA VAL A 35 31.36 0.06 -12.43
C VAL A 35 31.58 -0.53 -11.02
N PRO A 36 32.81 -0.47 -10.43
CA PRO A 36 33.02 -0.97 -9.08
C PRO A 36 32.21 -0.22 -8.02
N ASN A 37 32.15 1.12 -8.12
CA ASN A 37 31.36 1.93 -7.16
C ASN A 37 29.88 1.67 -7.30
N MET A 38 29.36 1.59 -8.52
CA MET A 38 27.95 1.24 -8.79
C MET A 38 27.59 -0.10 -8.13
N LEU A 39 28.37 -1.15 -8.36
CA LEU A 39 28.09 -2.47 -7.79
C LEU A 39 28.19 -2.46 -6.26
N ASN A 40 29.22 -1.81 -5.70
CA ASN A 40 29.35 -1.66 -4.26
C ASN A 40 28.20 -0.88 -3.65
N THR A 41 27.78 0.21 -4.27
CA THR A 41 26.64 1.01 -3.81
C THR A 41 25.35 0.17 -3.80
N ILE A 42 25.05 -0.57 -4.88
CA ILE A 42 23.88 -1.46 -4.95
C ILE A 42 23.88 -2.45 -3.78
N MET A 43 25.00 -3.15 -3.60
CA MET A 43 25.10 -4.19 -2.57
C MET A 43 25.08 -3.64 -1.16
N ARG A 44 25.78 -2.52 -0.90
CA ARG A 44 25.78 -1.88 0.42
C ARG A 44 24.42 -1.26 0.76
N THR A 45 23.77 -0.63 -0.22
CA THR A 45 22.41 -0.10 -0.02
C THR A 45 21.42 -1.22 0.30
N ALA A 46 21.44 -2.31 -0.49
CA ALA A 46 20.56 -3.46 -0.23
C ALA A 46 20.84 -4.11 1.13
N HIS A 47 22.11 -4.24 1.52
CA HIS A 47 22.50 -4.79 2.82
C HIS A 47 22.04 -3.90 3.98
N ASP A 48 22.24 -2.59 3.88
CA ASP A 48 21.81 -1.64 4.91
C ASP A 48 20.29 -1.58 5.05
N LEU A 49 19.58 -1.57 3.92
CA LEU A 49 18.12 -1.66 3.88
C LEU A 49 17.61 -2.93 4.56
N LEU A 50 18.26 -4.07 4.33
CA LEU A 50 17.86 -5.32 4.98
C LEU A 50 18.01 -5.25 6.50
N LEU A 51 19.16 -4.81 6.98
CA LEU A 51 19.49 -4.85 8.41
C LEU A 51 18.80 -3.73 9.20
N ASN A 52 18.82 -2.52 8.68
CA ASN A 52 18.37 -1.35 9.43
C ASN A 52 16.91 -0.98 9.16
N THR A 53 16.38 -1.29 7.97
CA THR A 53 15.01 -0.91 7.61
C THR A 53 14.06 -2.09 7.65
N VAL A 54 14.37 -3.20 7.00
CA VAL A 54 13.46 -4.35 6.94
C VAL A 54 13.21 -4.94 8.32
N PHE A 55 14.25 -5.18 9.11
CA PHE A 55 14.08 -5.72 10.45
C PHE A 55 13.35 -4.74 11.39
N TYR A 56 13.55 -3.45 11.21
CA TYR A 56 12.78 -2.45 11.94
C TYR A 56 11.29 -2.47 11.56
N LEU A 57 10.98 -2.47 10.26
CA LEU A 57 9.61 -2.62 9.78
C LEU A 57 8.97 -3.93 10.24
N MET A 58 9.72 -5.04 10.19
CA MET A 58 9.24 -6.33 10.70
C MET A 58 8.90 -6.26 12.19
N SER A 59 9.71 -5.58 13.00
CA SER A 59 9.42 -5.41 14.43
C SER A 59 8.10 -4.64 14.64
N ILE A 60 7.86 -3.61 13.85
CA ILE A 60 6.58 -2.88 13.86
C ILE A 60 5.44 -3.80 13.42
N CYS A 61 5.61 -4.60 12.35
CA CYS A 61 4.60 -5.57 11.90
C CYS A 61 4.22 -6.56 13.00
N VAL A 62 5.20 -7.08 13.73
CA VAL A 62 4.97 -8.03 14.84
C VAL A 62 4.15 -7.39 15.95
N ILE A 63 4.51 -6.18 16.37
CA ILE A 63 3.81 -5.48 17.45
C ILE A 63 2.40 -5.07 17.01
N THR A 64 2.27 -4.47 15.82
CA THR A 64 0.96 -4.05 15.30
C THR A 64 0.06 -5.23 14.98
N GLY A 65 0.61 -6.33 14.48
CA GLY A 65 -0.11 -7.59 14.27
C GLY A 65 -0.63 -8.18 15.56
N ALA A 66 0.20 -8.19 16.62
CA ALA A 66 -0.21 -8.63 17.96
C ALA A 66 -1.37 -7.77 18.50
N ILE A 67 -1.26 -6.43 18.41
CA ILE A 67 -2.32 -5.50 18.83
C ILE A 67 -3.60 -5.72 18.00
N GLY A 68 -3.47 -5.84 16.68
CA GLY A 68 -4.61 -6.08 15.79
C GLY A 68 -5.36 -7.36 16.13
N LYS A 69 -4.64 -8.46 16.39
CA LYS A 69 -5.25 -9.74 16.76
C LYS A 69 -5.92 -9.69 18.15
N VAL A 70 -5.31 -8.98 19.10
CA VAL A 70 -5.94 -8.70 20.41
C VAL A 70 -7.25 -7.92 20.22
N PHE A 71 -7.28 -6.92 19.36
CA PHE A 71 -8.50 -6.16 19.07
C PHE A 71 -9.60 -7.03 18.46
N VAL A 72 -9.24 -7.98 17.60
CA VAL A 72 -10.19 -8.97 17.07
C VAL A 72 -10.73 -9.85 18.21
N GLU A 73 -9.82 -10.46 18.99
CA GLU A 73 -10.17 -11.42 20.06
C GLU A 73 -11.06 -10.82 21.15
N PHE A 74 -10.85 -9.56 21.50
CA PHE A 74 -11.60 -8.87 22.56
C PHE A 74 -12.75 -7.98 22.07
N GLY A 75 -13.14 -8.12 20.78
CA GLY A 75 -14.32 -7.48 20.23
C GLY A 75 -14.17 -5.99 19.93
N VAL A 76 -12.97 -5.41 19.97
CA VAL A 76 -12.74 -4.01 19.59
C VAL A 76 -13.10 -3.78 18.12
N VAL A 77 -12.81 -4.78 17.26
CA VAL A 77 -13.19 -4.74 15.84
C VAL A 77 -14.70 -4.62 15.68
N ALA A 78 -15.47 -5.39 16.46
CA ALA A 78 -16.95 -5.32 16.42
C ALA A 78 -17.48 -3.95 16.89
N LEU A 79 -16.81 -3.32 17.88
CA LEU A 79 -17.15 -1.98 18.33
C LEU A 79 -16.88 -0.94 17.25
N LEU A 80 -15.71 -0.99 16.60
CA LEU A 80 -15.35 -0.10 15.50
C LEU A 80 -16.28 -0.31 14.29
N GLU A 81 -16.55 -1.55 13.94
CA GLU A 81 -17.50 -1.92 12.88
C GLU A 81 -18.86 -1.29 13.15
N ARG A 82 -19.41 -1.43 14.36
CA ARG A 82 -20.70 -0.86 14.74
C ARG A 82 -20.74 0.67 14.61
N THR A 83 -19.63 1.32 14.95
CA THR A 83 -19.50 2.79 14.86
C THR A 83 -19.40 3.26 13.42
N LEU A 84 -18.68 2.53 12.56
CA LEU A 84 -18.46 2.89 11.16
C LEU A 84 -19.62 2.47 10.24
N ARG A 85 -20.41 1.46 10.63
CA ARG A 85 -21.52 0.88 9.84
C ARG A 85 -22.46 1.93 9.24
N PRO A 86 -22.96 2.95 9.98
CA PRO A 86 -23.88 3.94 9.43
C PRO A 86 -23.24 4.84 8.35
N LEU A 87 -21.90 4.98 8.34
CA LEU A 87 -21.18 5.81 7.39
C LEU A 87 -21.01 5.13 6.03
N MET A 88 -21.07 3.79 5.96
CA MET A 88 -20.79 3.02 4.76
C MET A 88 -21.74 3.37 3.62
N ARG A 89 -23.04 3.44 3.90
CA ARG A 89 -24.06 3.68 2.87
C ARG A 89 -24.01 5.09 2.29
N PRO A 90 -24.03 6.17 3.09
CA PRO A 90 -24.03 7.54 2.54
C PRO A 90 -22.68 7.90 1.88
N ILE A 91 -21.56 7.48 2.45
CA ILE A 91 -20.22 7.88 1.97
C ILE A 91 -19.76 7.00 0.82
N PHE A 92 -19.77 5.67 0.99
CA PHE A 92 -19.19 4.72 0.04
C PHE A 92 -20.22 4.05 -0.88
N ASN A 93 -21.53 4.19 -0.60
CA ASN A 93 -22.60 3.45 -1.28
C ASN A 93 -22.41 1.93 -1.16
N LEU A 94 -21.99 1.48 0.02
CA LEU A 94 -21.76 0.08 0.35
C LEU A 94 -22.65 -0.32 1.53
N PRO A 95 -23.01 -1.60 1.66
CA PRO A 95 -23.69 -2.12 2.85
C PRO A 95 -22.87 -1.86 4.12
N GLY A 96 -23.56 -1.73 5.27
CA GLY A 96 -22.91 -1.44 6.54
C GLY A 96 -21.87 -2.46 6.96
N VAL A 97 -22.05 -3.74 6.62
CA VAL A 97 -21.11 -4.83 6.90
C VAL A 97 -19.71 -4.59 6.31
N THR A 98 -19.58 -3.75 5.29
CA THR A 98 -18.30 -3.39 4.67
C THR A 98 -17.33 -2.75 5.66
N SER A 99 -17.83 -2.12 6.73
CA SER A 99 -16.99 -1.54 7.79
C SER A 99 -16.06 -2.59 8.45
N LEU A 100 -16.50 -3.85 8.52
CA LEU A 100 -15.64 -4.96 8.97
C LEU A 100 -14.40 -5.08 8.07
N GLY A 101 -14.59 -5.03 6.74
CA GLY A 101 -13.48 -5.08 5.78
C GLY A 101 -12.48 -3.92 5.96
N ALA A 102 -12.97 -2.69 6.17
CA ALA A 102 -12.10 -1.55 6.43
C ALA A 102 -11.25 -1.75 7.69
N VAL A 103 -11.85 -2.17 8.80
CA VAL A 103 -11.14 -2.38 10.06
C VAL A 103 -10.13 -3.52 9.94
N MET A 104 -10.52 -4.63 9.30
CA MET A 104 -9.65 -5.79 9.13
C MET A 104 -8.44 -5.47 8.25
N THR A 105 -8.62 -4.78 7.13
CA THR A 105 -7.49 -4.39 6.25
C THR A 105 -6.61 -3.33 6.89
N PHE A 106 -7.18 -2.40 7.65
CA PHE A 106 -6.43 -1.39 8.40
C PHE A 106 -5.51 -2.01 9.47
N LEU A 107 -6.01 -3.03 10.17
CA LEU A 107 -5.26 -3.72 11.25
C LEU A 107 -4.27 -4.77 10.72
N SER A 108 -4.46 -5.25 9.49
CA SER A 108 -3.62 -6.29 8.88
C SER A 108 -3.07 -5.85 7.52
N ASP A 109 -3.61 -6.41 6.43
CA ASP A 109 -3.22 -6.06 5.06
C ASP A 109 -4.35 -6.41 4.07
N ASN A 110 -4.17 -6.03 2.82
CA ASN A 110 -5.09 -6.21 1.71
C ASN A 110 -5.71 -7.63 1.56
N PRO A 111 -5.00 -8.74 1.80
CA PRO A 111 -5.61 -10.08 1.76
C PRO A 111 -6.83 -10.27 2.65
N ALA A 112 -6.99 -9.47 3.71
CA ALA A 112 -8.12 -9.57 4.62
C ALA A 112 -9.47 -9.33 3.92
N ILE A 113 -9.56 -8.37 2.98
CA ILE A 113 -10.80 -8.13 2.23
C ILE A 113 -11.09 -9.25 1.23
N ILE A 114 -10.04 -9.90 0.69
CA ILE A 114 -10.21 -11.07 -0.19
C ILE A 114 -10.85 -12.22 0.59
N SER A 115 -10.34 -12.51 1.78
CA SER A 115 -10.89 -13.55 2.64
C SER A 115 -12.36 -13.30 2.96
N LEU A 116 -12.73 -12.05 3.29
CA LEU A 116 -14.13 -11.67 3.52
C LEU A 116 -14.98 -11.80 2.24
N ALA A 117 -14.43 -11.47 1.07
CA ALA A 117 -15.16 -11.60 -0.19
C ALA A 117 -15.47 -13.05 -0.58
N HIS A 118 -14.70 -14.02 -0.10
CA HIS A 118 -14.97 -15.44 -0.30
C HIS A 118 -16.02 -16.01 0.68
N ASP A 119 -16.35 -15.29 1.76
CA ASP A 119 -17.45 -15.64 2.64
C ASP A 119 -18.79 -15.35 1.94
N LYS A 120 -19.56 -16.38 1.65
CA LYS A 120 -20.85 -16.27 0.94
C LYS A 120 -21.87 -15.43 1.73
N ARG A 121 -21.87 -15.50 3.08
CA ARG A 121 -22.77 -14.69 3.93
C ARG A 121 -22.40 -13.22 3.84
N PHE A 122 -21.09 -12.90 3.90
CA PHE A 122 -20.62 -11.53 3.70
C PHE A 122 -20.97 -11.04 2.29
N ALA A 123 -20.70 -11.83 1.25
CA ALA A 123 -20.95 -11.47 -0.14
C ALA A 123 -22.44 -11.25 -0.46
N SER A 124 -23.35 -11.95 0.23
CA SER A 124 -24.82 -11.84 0.01
C SER A 124 -25.41 -10.47 0.36
N TYR A 125 -24.71 -9.65 1.15
CA TYR A 125 -25.15 -8.29 1.45
C TYR A 125 -24.99 -7.30 0.29
N PHE A 126 -24.30 -7.68 -0.79
CA PHE A 126 -23.87 -6.78 -1.85
C PHE A 126 -24.61 -7.02 -3.16
N LYS A 127 -24.89 -5.94 -3.90
CA LYS A 127 -25.08 -6.03 -5.34
C LYS A 127 -23.76 -6.27 -6.05
N LYS A 128 -23.75 -6.89 -7.24
CA LYS A 128 -22.52 -7.22 -7.98
C LYS A 128 -21.58 -6.03 -8.15
N TYR A 129 -22.09 -4.85 -8.52
CA TYR A 129 -21.24 -3.66 -8.68
C TYR A 129 -20.60 -3.20 -7.38
N GLN A 130 -21.30 -3.35 -6.25
CA GLN A 130 -20.76 -3.05 -4.93
C GLN A 130 -19.70 -4.05 -4.53
N PHE A 131 -19.98 -5.33 -4.73
CA PHE A 131 -19.06 -6.43 -4.42
C PHE A 131 -17.72 -6.28 -5.16
N ILE A 132 -17.76 -6.02 -6.46
CA ILE A 132 -16.57 -5.79 -7.28
C ILE A 132 -15.78 -4.58 -6.75
N SER A 133 -16.46 -3.52 -6.31
CA SER A 133 -15.81 -2.31 -5.79
C SER A 133 -15.18 -2.49 -4.40
N LEU A 134 -15.41 -3.61 -3.70
CA LEU A 134 -14.72 -3.95 -2.45
C LEU A 134 -13.20 -4.01 -2.62
N THR A 135 -12.73 -4.40 -3.80
CA THR A 135 -11.32 -4.39 -4.14
C THR A 135 -10.70 -3.01 -3.94
N ASN A 136 -11.36 -1.98 -4.47
CA ASN A 136 -10.90 -0.59 -4.33
C ASN A 136 -11.09 -0.03 -2.92
N PHE A 137 -12.16 -0.46 -2.24
CA PHE A 137 -12.42 -0.05 -0.86
C PHE A 137 -11.40 -0.62 0.11
N GLY A 138 -11.16 -1.92 0.07
CA GLY A 138 -10.23 -2.59 1.00
C GLY A 138 -8.78 -2.12 0.82
N THR A 139 -8.31 -2.05 -0.42
CA THR A 139 -6.91 -1.68 -0.72
C THR A 139 -6.55 -0.28 -0.21
N ALA A 140 -7.53 0.63 -0.07
CA ALA A 140 -7.26 1.97 0.45
C ALA A 140 -6.85 2.02 1.93
N PHE A 141 -7.00 0.93 2.66
CA PHE A 141 -6.67 0.84 4.09
C PHE A 141 -5.55 -0.18 4.38
N GLY A 142 -4.96 -0.78 3.35
CA GLY A 142 -3.94 -1.81 3.52
C GLY A 142 -2.75 -1.35 4.34
N MET A 143 -2.33 -2.17 5.30
CA MET A 143 -1.22 -1.88 6.22
C MET A 143 -1.38 -0.56 7.00
N GLY A 144 -2.60 -0.04 7.18
CA GLY A 144 -2.84 1.30 7.71
C GLY A 144 -2.25 1.53 9.10
N LEU A 145 -2.45 0.58 10.01
CA LEU A 145 -1.89 0.66 11.37
C LEU A 145 -0.35 0.69 11.33
N LEU A 146 0.25 -0.16 10.49
CA LEU A 146 1.71 -0.21 10.33
C LEU A 146 2.26 1.12 9.83
N VAL A 147 1.67 1.68 8.76
CA VAL A 147 2.10 2.95 8.18
C VAL A 147 2.03 4.07 9.22
N ILE A 148 0.91 4.17 9.95
CA ILE A 148 0.74 5.20 10.99
C ILE A 148 1.77 5.04 12.11
N VAL A 149 1.96 3.82 12.63
CA VAL A 149 2.91 3.55 13.72
C VAL A 149 4.34 3.83 13.25
N PHE A 150 4.70 3.43 12.02
CA PHE A 150 6.00 3.73 11.46
C PHE A 150 6.24 5.24 11.36
N MET A 151 5.31 6.01 10.80
CA MET A 151 5.44 7.46 10.68
C MET A 151 5.48 8.15 12.05
N ALA A 152 4.69 7.68 13.01
CA ALA A 152 4.72 8.17 14.38
C ALA A 152 6.07 7.88 15.06
N SER A 153 6.68 6.73 14.80
CA SER A 153 8.01 6.37 15.33
C SER A 153 9.14 7.28 14.79
N GLN A 154 8.90 7.96 13.67
CA GLN A 154 9.82 8.97 13.14
C GLN A 154 9.64 10.36 13.80
N GLY A 155 8.79 10.48 14.83
CA GLY A 155 8.56 11.72 15.56
C GLY A 155 7.38 12.56 15.08
N TYR A 156 6.61 12.08 14.10
CA TYR A 156 5.45 12.79 13.54
C TYR A 156 4.14 12.16 14.04
N TYR A 157 3.44 12.80 14.98
CA TYR A 157 2.24 12.22 15.60
C TYR A 157 0.94 12.70 14.95
N ALA A 158 0.80 13.98 14.64
CA ALA A 158 -0.40 14.55 14.03
C ALA A 158 -0.49 14.26 12.52
N ALA A 159 0.63 14.36 11.81
CA ALA A 159 0.69 14.21 10.37
C ALA A 159 0.16 12.84 9.87
N PRO A 160 0.50 11.68 10.46
CA PRO A 160 -0.06 10.39 10.05
C PRO A 160 -1.58 10.30 10.25
N LEU A 161 -2.14 10.93 11.29
CA LEU A 161 -3.58 10.95 11.51
C LEU A 161 -4.31 11.78 10.44
N ILE A 162 -3.71 12.91 10.04
CA ILE A 162 -4.20 13.71 8.91
C ILE A 162 -4.12 12.90 7.61
N GLY A 163 -3.01 12.16 7.40
CA GLY A 163 -2.85 11.25 6.27
C GLY A 163 -3.92 10.17 6.22
N LEU A 164 -4.32 9.60 7.37
CA LEU A 164 -5.44 8.66 7.45
C LEU A 164 -6.76 9.29 6.95
N ILE A 165 -7.04 10.53 7.33
CA ILE A 165 -8.25 11.22 6.83
C ILE A 165 -8.14 11.43 5.32
N GLY A 166 -6.96 11.80 4.80
CA GLY A 166 -6.68 11.87 3.37
C GLY A 166 -6.93 10.54 2.67
N ALA A 167 -6.46 9.42 3.24
CA ALA A 167 -6.73 8.08 2.71
C ALA A 167 -8.23 7.74 2.67
N CYS A 168 -9.01 8.16 3.67
CA CYS A 168 -10.46 8.03 3.65
C CYS A 168 -11.09 8.78 2.46
N CYS A 169 -10.65 10.01 2.17
CA CYS A 169 -11.11 10.77 1.00
C CYS A 169 -10.77 10.04 -0.31
N GLY A 170 -9.54 9.52 -0.42
CA GLY A 170 -9.10 8.73 -1.56
C GLY A 170 -9.90 7.44 -1.74
N CYS A 171 -10.21 6.75 -0.64
CA CYS A 171 -11.05 5.56 -0.62
C CYS A 171 -12.45 5.85 -1.18
N VAL A 172 -13.07 6.96 -0.77
CA VAL A 172 -14.38 7.39 -1.32
C VAL A 172 -14.29 7.57 -2.82
N CYS A 173 -13.28 8.30 -3.29
CA CYS A 173 -13.07 8.53 -4.72
C CYS A 173 -12.87 7.21 -5.48
N SER A 174 -11.93 6.36 -5.05
CA SER A 174 -11.61 5.09 -5.67
C SER A 174 -12.82 4.16 -5.76
N THR A 175 -13.52 3.97 -4.65
CA THR A 175 -14.69 3.09 -4.56
C THR A 175 -15.83 3.57 -5.44
N ARG A 176 -16.19 4.85 -5.35
CA ARG A 176 -17.29 5.44 -6.15
C ARG A 176 -16.97 5.45 -7.64
N LEU A 177 -15.73 5.72 -8.01
CA LEU A 177 -15.29 5.70 -9.40
C LEU A 177 -15.34 4.27 -9.97
N MET A 178 -14.90 3.28 -9.21
CA MET A 178 -15.01 1.87 -9.61
C MET A 178 -16.45 1.44 -9.78
N GLN A 179 -17.36 1.79 -8.87
CA GLN A 179 -18.79 1.52 -9.00
C GLN A 179 -19.35 2.10 -10.31
N ARG A 180 -18.98 3.33 -10.66
CA ARG A 180 -19.38 3.96 -11.93
C ARG A 180 -18.83 3.22 -13.15
N PHE A 181 -17.57 2.78 -13.10
CA PHE A 181 -16.96 2.03 -14.19
C PHE A 181 -17.60 0.66 -14.39
N VAL A 182 -17.94 -0.02 -13.29
CA VAL A 182 -18.66 -1.30 -13.35
C VAL A 182 -20.05 -1.12 -13.95
N LEU A 183 -20.84 -0.17 -13.46
CA LEU A 183 -22.20 0.07 -13.94
C LEU A 183 -22.23 0.58 -15.39
N LYS A 184 -21.21 1.29 -15.84
CA LYS A 184 -21.07 1.67 -17.25
C LYS A 184 -20.79 0.46 -18.15
N ALA A 185 -20.04 -0.52 -17.66
CA ALA A 185 -19.71 -1.73 -18.43
C ALA A 185 -20.83 -2.78 -18.35
N TYR A 186 -21.48 -2.91 -17.20
CA TYR A 186 -22.46 -3.93 -16.87
C TYR A 186 -23.64 -3.30 -16.12
N PRO A 187 -24.57 -2.59 -16.82
CA PRO A 187 -25.69 -1.90 -16.16
C PRO A 187 -26.59 -2.81 -15.31
N GLN A 188 -26.72 -4.08 -15.72
CA GLN A 188 -27.51 -5.10 -14.99
C GLN A 188 -26.99 -5.37 -13.58
N TYR A 189 -25.72 -5.15 -13.30
CA TYR A 189 -25.13 -5.36 -11.97
C TYR A 189 -25.68 -4.41 -10.88
N ALA A 190 -26.44 -3.39 -11.28
CA ALA A 190 -27.16 -2.52 -10.36
C ALA A 190 -28.22 -3.26 -9.54
N THR A 191 -28.84 -4.29 -10.13
CA THR A 191 -29.94 -5.05 -9.53
C THR A 191 -29.56 -6.47 -9.14
N GLU A 192 -28.56 -7.03 -9.78
CA GLU A 192 -28.10 -8.40 -9.52
C GLU A 192 -27.33 -8.48 -8.19
N ASP A 193 -27.67 -9.50 -7.39
CA ASP A 193 -26.96 -9.82 -6.16
C ASP A 193 -25.63 -10.50 -6.44
N ALA A 194 -24.63 -10.30 -5.58
CA ALA A 194 -23.31 -10.88 -5.74
C ALA A 194 -23.33 -12.41 -5.59
N VAL A 195 -24.18 -12.90 -4.69
CA VAL A 195 -24.42 -14.33 -4.43
C VAL A 195 -25.93 -14.58 -4.47
N SER A 196 -26.39 -15.67 -5.10
CA SER A 196 -27.81 -16.01 -5.08
C SER A 196 -28.21 -16.54 -3.71
N ALA A 197 -29.48 -16.35 -3.35
CA ALA A 197 -29.99 -16.83 -2.06
C ALA A 197 -29.92 -18.37 -1.93
N GLU A 198 -29.89 -19.09 -3.09
CA GLU A 198 -29.83 -20.54 -3.17
C GLU A 198 -28.43 -21.10 -2.87
N ASP A 199 -27.39 -20.25 -3.03
CA ASP A 199 -25.99 -20.65 -2.82
C ASP A 199 -25.52 -20.50 -1.37
N ILE A 200 -26.38 -19.98 -0.48
CA ILE A 200 -26.05 -19.79 0.94
C ILE A 200 -26.41 -21.08 1.68
N GLU A 201 -25.44 -22.01 1.77
CA GLU A 201 -25.53 -23.13 2.70
C GLU A 201 -25.53 -22.61 4.14
N GLU A 202 -26.41 -23.11 4.99
CA GLU A 202 -26.37 -22.88 6.43
C GLU A 202 -25.14 -23.59 7.03
N GLU A 203 -23.96 -22.97 6.94
CA GLU A 203 -22.85 -23.35 7.80
C GLU A 203 -23.25 -23.02 9.24
N LYS A 204 -23.48 -24.06 10.03
CA LYS A 204 -23.62 -23.94 11.50
C LYS A 204 -22.30 -23.41 12.02
N GLU A 205 -22.31 -22.20 12.57
CA GLU A 205 -21.24 -21.74 13.44
C GLU A 205 -21.13 -22.73 14.60
N GLU A 206 -20.12 -23.58 14.58
CA GLU A 206 -19.64 -24.22 15.78
C GLU A 206 -18.97 -23.13 16.64
N ASP A 207 -19.77 -22.55 17.52
CA ASP A 207 -19.32 -21.68 18.61
C ASP A 207 -18.52 -22.58 19.58
N GLU A 208 -17.27 -22.91 19.23
CA GLU A 208 -16.30 -23.43 20.20
C GLU A 208 -16.02 -22.31 21.21
N LYS A 209 -16.92 -22.19 22.17
CA LYS A 209 -16.66 -21.44 23.42
C LYS A 209 -15.50 -22.14 24.12
N SER A 210 -14.30 -21.74 23.74
CA SER A 210 -13.07 -22.14 24.42
C SER A 210 -13.16 -21.69 25.89
N GLU A 211 -13.19 -22.63 26.82
CA GLU A 211 -13.09 -22.43 28.29
C GLU A 211 -11.73 -21.83 28.72
N LYS A 212 -10.97 -21.24 27.79
CA LYS A 212 -9.65 -20.66 28.06
C LYS A 212 -9.78 -19.43 28.93
N THR A 213 -8.94 -19.32 29.93
CA THR A 213 -8.83 -18.14 30.79
C THR A 213 -8.52 -16.89 29.94
N VAL A 214 -9.02 -15.71 30.31
CA VAL A 214 -8.78 -14.42 29.61
C VAL A 214 -7.30 -14.19 29.34
N PHE A 215 -6.43 -14.54 30.29
CA PHE A 215 -4.97 -14.41 30.11
C PHE A 215 -4.43 -15.30 28.99
N ILE A 216 -4.90 -16.55 28.90
CA ILE A 216 -4.47 -17.49 27.84
C ILE A 216 -4.98 -17.00 26.47
N ARG A 217 -6.19 -16.48 26.40
CA ARG A 217 -6.75 -15.87 25.17
C ARG A 217 -5.91 -14.67 24.71
N LEU A 218 -5.55 -13.78 25.65
CA LEU A 218 -4.69 -12.63 25.38
C LEU A 218 -3.32 -13.07 24.84
N LEU A 219 -2.67 -14.01 25.52
CA LEU A 219 -1.35 -14.49 25.13
C LEU A 219 -1.37 -15.15 23.74
N ASN A 220 -2.37 -16.02 23.47
CA ASN A 220 -2.53 -16.66 22.19
C ASN A 220 -2.76 -15.63 21.08
N ALA A 221 -3.67 -14.66 21.27
CA ALA A 221 -3.91 -13.61 20.31
C ALA A 221 -2.65 -12.79 20.00
N MET A 222 -1.87 -12.44 21.04
CA MET A 222 -0.60 -11.73 20.83
C MET A 222 0.41 -12.55 20.03
N LEU A 223 0.58 -13.83 20.34
CA LEU A 223 1.54 -14.69 19.65
C LEU A 223 1.10 -14.97 18.20
N ASP A 224 -0.18 -15.22 17.96
CA ASP A 224 -0.72 -15.47 16.62
C ASP A 224 -0.65 -14.21 15.75
N GLY A 225 -0.99 -13.06 16.33
CA GLY A 225 -0.84 -11.78 15.64
C GLY A 225 0.63 -11.43 15.34
N GLY A 226 1.53 -11.74 16.29
CA GLY A 226 2.96 -11.59 16.10
C GLY A 226 3.51 -12.47 14.97
N ARG A 227 3.05 -13.72 14.85
CA ARG A 227 3.41 -14.61 13.72
C ARG A 227 2.97 -14.03 12.38
N SER A 228 1.72 -13.57 12.30
CA SER A 228 1.23 -12.91 11.09
C SER A 228 2.06 -11.66 10.75
N GLY A 229 2.51 -10.91 11.76
CA GLY A 229 3.43 -9.77 11.58
C GLY A 229 4.79 -10.17 11.00
N VAL A 230 5.34 -11.33 11.40
CA VAL A 230 6.58 -11.87 10.80
C VAL A 230 6.36 -12.21 9.32
N GLU A 231 5.24 -12.85 8.97
CA GLU A 231 4.91 -13.19 7.58
C GLU A 231 4.84 -11.93 6.70
N VAL A 232 4.18 -10.88 7.17
CA VAL A 232 4.14 -9.58 6.48
C VAL A 232 5.55 -8.99 6.37
N GLY A 233 6.35 -9.02 7.45
CA GLY A 233 7.73 -8.55 7.46
C GLY A 233 8.62 -9.26 6.45
N ILE A 234 8.47 -10.57 6.29
CA ILE A 234 9.19 -11.34 5.27
C ILE A 234 8.70 -10.97 3.86
N ALA A 235 7.40 -10.81 3.67
CA ALA A 235 6.80 -10.52 2.38
C ALA A 235 7.26 -9.18 1.77
N ILE A 236 7.64 -8.19 2.61
CA ILE A 236 8.13 -6.90 2.12
C ILE A 236 9.60 -6.93 1.66
N ILE A 237 10.40 -7.94 2.05
CA ILE A 237 11.85 -8.01 1.76
C ILE A 237 12.16 -7.80 0.28
N PRO A 238 11.58 -8.57 -0.68
CA PRO A 238 11.91 -8.41 -2.09
C PRO A 238 11.60 -7.00 -2.61
N GLY A 239 10.47 -6.42 -2.20
CA GLY A 239 10.09 -5.06 -2.55
C GLY A 239 11.09 -4.03 -2.07
N VAL A 240 11.47 -4.10 -0.79
CA VAL A 240 12.44 -3.17 -0.21
C VAL A 240 13.80 -3.34 -0.88
N LEU A 241 14.32 -4.55 -1.00
CA LEU A 241 15.68 -4.74 -1.55
C LEU A 241 15.78 -4.41 -3.04
N ILE A 242 14.77 -4.74 -3.84
CA ILE A 242 14.83 -4.51 -5.29
C ILE A 242 14.36 -3.09 -5.61
N ILE A 243 13.13 -2.75 -5.25
CA ILE A 243 12.51 -1.48 -5.69
C ILE A 243 13.21 -0.30 -5.04
N SER A 244 13.42 -0.33 -3.70
CA SER A 244 14.03 0.81 -3.01
C SER A 244 15.47 1.03 -3.40
N THR A 245 16.27 -0.04 -3.57
CA THR A 245 17.66 0.11 -4.02
C THR A 245 17.74 0.80 -5.38
N PHE A 246 16.87 0.38 -6.33
CA PHE A 246 16.83 1.03 -7.65
C PHE A 246 16.31 2.46 -7.58
N VAL A 247 15.25 2.72 -6.83
CA VAL A 247 14.73 4.08 -6.68
C VAL A 247 15.74 4.99 -6.02
N MET A 248 16.44 4.52 -4.98
CA MET A 248 17.49 5.29 -4.30
C MET A 248 18.65 5.67 -5.21
N ILE A 249 19.11 4.76 -6.07
CA ILE A 249 20.16 5.06 -7.07
C ILE A 249 19.73 6.17 -8.03
N PHE A 250 18.44 6.27 -8.35
CA PHE A 250 17.92 7.34 -9.21
C PHE A 250 17.53 8.60 -8.45
N THR A 251 17.49 8.55 -7.11
CA THR A 251 17.05 9.66 -6.25
C THR A 251 18.20 10.37 -5.57
N PHE A 252 19.11 9.62 -4.97
CA PHE A 252 20.26 10.20 -4.27
C PHE A 252 21.39 10.55 -5.23
N GLY A 253 22.28 11.45 -4.79
CA GLY A 253 23.43 11.92 -5.57
C GLY A 253 24.75 11.21 -5.22
N ALA A 254 25.83 11.85 -5.60
CA ALA A 254 27.18 11.49 -5.18
C ALA A 254 27.35 11.67 -3.66
N GLY A 255 28.50 11.25 -3.11
CA GLY A 255 28.85 11.54 -1.72
C GLY A 255 28.94 13.04 -1.44
N ALA A 256 28.98 13.42 -0.16
CA ALA A 256 29.04 14.81 0.27
C ALA A 256 30.25 15.60 -0.32
N ASP A 257 31.30 14.89 -0.75
CA ASP A 257 32.48 15.43 -1.44
C ASP A 257 32.28 15.52 -2.97
N GLY A 258 31.11 15.20 -3.49
CA GLY A 258 30.81 15.16 -4.93
C GLY A 258 31.39 13.96 -5.66
N THR A 259 31.97 12.97 -4.95
CA THR A 259 32.61 11.80 -5.56
C THR A 259 31.80 10.51 -5.30
N TYR A 260 32.07 9.51 -6.18
CA TYR A 260 31.53 8.16 -6.01
C TYR A 260 32.61 7.25 -5.42
N ASN A 261 32.35 6.71 -4.25
CA ASN A 261 33.27 5.82 -3.52
C ASN A 261 32.63 4.44 -3.22
N GLY A 262 31.45 4.17 -3.76
CA GLY A 262 30.72 2.91 -3.55
C GLY A 262 30.07 2.77 -2.16
N SER A 263 29.86 3.87 -1.44
CA SER A 263 29.07 3.87 -0.20
C SER A 263 27.60 3.60 -0.49
N ALA A 264 26.88 3.13 0.53
CA ALA A 264 25.42 3.01 0.45
C ALA A 264 24.78 4.38 0.13
N TYR A 265 23.62 4.34 -0.52
CA TYR A 265 22.79 5.52 -0.82
C TYR A 265 23.44 6.55 -1.77
N GLN A 266 24.45 6.19 -2.55
CA GLN A 266 24.89 7.01 -3.67
C GLN A 266 24.07 6.74 -4.92
N GLY A 267 23.94 7.74 -5.82
CA GLY A 267 23.13 7.61 -7.03
C GLY A 267 23.35 8.73 -8.03
N VAL A 268 22.41 8.89 -8.97
CA VAL A 268 22.57 9.77 -10.15
C VAL A 268 21.53 10.90 -10.23
N GLU A 269 20.73 11.12 -9.19
CA GLU A 269 19.71 12.19 -9.07
C GLU A 269 18.79 12.35 -10.28
N LEU A 270 18.51 11.27 -11.00
CA LEU A 270 17.70 11.33 -12.21
C LEU A 270 16.24 11.69 -11.89
N LEU A 271 15.66 11.12 -10.82
CA LEU A 271 14.27 11.40 -10.42
C LEU A 271 14.09 12.85 -9.96
N PRO A 272 14.95 13.41 -9.08
CA PRO A 272 14.88 14.82 -8.71
C PRO A 272 15.09 15.76 -9.91
N TRP A 273 16.00 15.43 -10.83
CA TRP A 273 16.21 16.22 -12.04
C TRP A 273 14.97 16.27 -12.94
N LEU A 274 14.24 15.15 -13.07
CA LEU A 274 12.96 15.12 -13.80
C LEU A 274 11.88 15.87 -13.04
N ALA A 275 11.79 15.69 -11.72
CA ALA A 275 10.80 16.32 -10.87
C ALA A 275 10.92 17.85 -10.88
N ASN A 276 12.14 18.38 -10.85
CA ASN A 276 12.42 19.82 -10.93
C ASN A 276 11.85 20.51 -12.17
N LYS A 277 11.57 19.76 -13.24
CA LYS A 277 10.95 20.35 -14.46
C LYS A 277 9.46 20.61 -14.31
N VAL A 278 8.83 19.99 -13.32
CA VAL A 278 7.40 20.06 -13.06
C VAL A 278 7.12 20.24 -11.56
N ASP A 279 8.09 20.80 -10.82
CA ASP A 279 8.08 21.01 -9.38
C ASP A 279 6.84 21.78 -8.93
N PHE A 280 6.44 22.82 -9.66
CA PHE A 280 5.22 23.61 -9.41
C PHE A 280 3.96 22.73 -9.29
N VAL A 281 3.89 21.60 -10.02
CA VAL A 281 2.75 20.66 -9.93
C VAL A 281 2.80 19.91 -8.61
N PHE A 282 3.97 19.44 -8.22
CA PHE A 282 4.15 18.68 -6.97
C PHE A 282 3.99 19.58 -5.74
N GLU A 283 4.49 20.81 -5.82
CA GLU A 283 4.31 21.81 -4.76
C GLU A 283 2.82 22.17 -4.60
N TRP A 284 2.12 22.49 -5.68
CA TRP A 284 0.72 22.87 -5.63
C TRP A 284 -0.22 21.74 -5.21
N LEU A 285 0.01 20.50 -5.69
CA LEU A 285 -0.86 19.35 -5.42
C LEU A 285 -0.57 18.70 -4.07
N PHE A 286 0.69 18.61 -3.69
CA PHE A 286 1.15 17.81 -2.56
C PHE A 286 1.95 18.60 -1.54
N GLY A 287 2.30 19.86 -1.82
CA GLY A 287 3.13 20.68 -0.95
C GLY A 287 4.56 20.16 -0.81
N PHE A 288 5.10 19.51 -1.85
CA PHE A 288 6.47 19.04 -1.83
C PHE A 288 7.43 20.17 -2.16
N HIS A 289 8.26 20.56 -1.17
CA HIS A 289 9.26 21.60 -1.33
C HIS A 289 10.61 21.08 -1.82
N ASP A 290 10.79 19.77 -1.84
CA ASP A 290 12.02 19.13 -2.28
C ASP A 290 11.71 18.07 -3.38
N PRO A 291 12.41 18.10 -4.53
CA PRO A 291 12.14 17.21 -5.65
C PRO A 291 12.44 15.72 -5.36
N HIS A 292 13.27 15.42 -4.35
CA HIS A 292 13.55 14.04 -3.95
C HIS A 292 12.31 13.33 -3.39
N LEU A 293 11.36 14.09 -2.85
CA LEU A 293 10.12 13.54 -2.25
C LEU A 293 9.24 12.79 -3.24
N VAL A 294 9.36 13.03 -4.55
CA VAL A 294 8.60 12.29 -5.58
C VAL A 294 8.98 10.81 -5.65
N ALA A 295 10.13 10.43 -5.11
CA ALA A 295 10.53 9.03 -5.05
C ALA A 295 9.57 8.19 -4.19
N PHE A 296 8.97 8.76 -3.13
CA PHE A 296 8.03 8.03 -2.28
C PHE A 296 6.77 7.58 -3.04
N PRO A 297 5.97 8.46 -3.67
CA PRO A 297 4.79 8.03 -4.42
C PRO A 297 5.12 7.05 -5.55
N ILE A 298 6.23 7.25 -6.27
CA ILE A 298 6.68 6.31 -7.32
C ILE A 298 6.94 4.91 -6.74
N THR A 299 7.61 4.84 -5.59
CA THR A 299 7.92 3.58 -4.93
C THR A 299 6.67 2.91 -4.36
N ALA A 300 5.74 3.70 -3.81
CA ALA A 300 4.49 3.22 -3.23
C ALA A 300 3.58 2.54 -4.26
N LEU A 301 3.65 2.91 -5.54
CA LEU A 301 2.96 2.20 -6.63
C LEU A 301 3.33 0.72 -6.69
N GLY A 302 4.58 0.40 -6.39
CA GLY A 302 5.07 -0.98 -6.36
C GLY A 302 4.86 -1.68 -5.03
N ALA A 303 5.27 -1.04 -3.92
CA ALA A 303 5.16 -1.60 -2.57
C ALA A 303 5.32 -0.51 -1.50
N VAL A 304 4.39 -0.43 -0.56
CA VAL A 304 4.46 0.56 0.53
C VAL A 304 5.67 0.32 1.45
N GLY A 305 6.01 -0.93 1.75
CA GLY A 305 7.21 -1.23 2.55
C GLY A 305 8.49 -0.68 1.93
N ALA A 306 8.59 -0.74 0.59
CA ALA A 306 9.68 -0.12 -0.15
C ALA A 306 9.66 1.42 -0.01
N ALA A 307 8.48 2.04 -0.14
CA ALA A 307 8.35 3.48 0.02
C ALA A 307 8.71 3.95 1.44
N LEU A 308 8.28 3.24 2.47
CA LEU A 308 8.62 3.55 3.86
C LEU A 308 10.14 3.52 4.11
N SER A 309 10.89 2.70 3.39
CA SER A 309 12.35 2.61 3.53
C SER A 309 13.10 3.88 3.08
N LEU A 310 12.46 4.76 2.30
CA LEU A 310 13.04 6.04 1.90
C LEU A 310 13.03 7.08 3.03
N ILE A 311 12.09 6.97 3.96
CA ILE A 311 11.84 7.98 5.00
C ILE A 311 13.06 8.30 5.85
N PRO A 312 13.82 7.31 6.40
CA PRO A 312 15.00 7.63 7.20
C PRO A 312 16.06 8.43 6.40
N GLY A 313 16.24 8.11 5.12
CA GLY A 313 17.12 8.86 4.24
C GLY A 313 16.65 10.31 4.03
N PHE A 314 15.37 10.52 3.80
CA PHE A 314 14.79 11.86 3.65
C PHE A 314 14.92 12.70 4.93
N ILE A 315 14.72 12.09 6.10
CA ILE A 315 14.93 12.74 7.39
C ILE A 315 16.39 13.13 7.58
N ALA A 316 17.32 12.23 7.28
CA ALA A 316 18.77 12.47 7.43
C ALA A 316 19.26 13.64 6.57
N HIS A 317 18.63 13.88 5.41
CA HIS A 317 18.97 14.99 4.52
C HIS A 317 18.14 16.25 4.79
N GLY A 318 17.16 16.22 5.71
CA GLY A 318 16.30 17.35 6.01
C GLY A 318 15.30 17.73 4.92
N TRP A 319 14.98 16.79 4.00
CA TRP A 319 14.05 17.03 2.88
C TRP A 319 12.57 16.92 3.28
N ILE A 320 12.26 16.20 4.35
CA ILE A 320 10.90 15.85 4.76
C ILE A 320 10.39 16.78 5.88
N ASP A 321 9.12 17.11 5.78
CA ASP A 321 8.38 17.87 6.80
C ASP A 321 7.09 17.15 7.21
N GLY A 322 6.31 17.75 8.09
CA GLY A 322 5.04 17.19 8.54
C GLY A 322 4.01 17.07 7.42
N ASN A 323 4.02 17.98 6.45
CA ASN A 323 3.15 17.90 5.27
C ASN A 323 3.48 16.67 4.43
N ALA A 324 4.75 16.48 4.11
CA ALA A 324 5.19 15.32 3.33
C ALA A 324 4.84 14.01 4.05
N ILE A 325 4.99 13.93 5.37
CA ILE A 325 4.57 12.76 6.16
C ILE A 325 3.05 12.51 6.06
N ALA A 326 2.21 13.56 6.13
CA ALA A 326 0.77 13.39 5.97
C ALA A 326 0.42 12.86 4.58
N VAL A 327 1.00 13.42 3.53
CA VAL A 327 0.82 12.99 2.15
C VAL A 327 1.33 11.57 1.93
N PHE A 328 2.52 11.24 2.45
CA PHE A 328 3.11 9.90 2.32
C PHE A 328 2.30 8.85 3.07
N THR A 329 1.74 9.19 4.23
CA THR A 329 0.82 8.29 4.94
C THR A 329 -0.42 8.00 4.10
N ALA A 330 -1.04 9.02 3.52
CA ALA A 330 -2.23 8.87 2.68
C ALA A 330 -1.95 8.03 1.42
N ILE A 331 -0.85 8.32 0.72
CA ILE A 331 -0.42 7.55 -0.47
C ILE A 331 -0.01 6.13 -0.07
N GLY A 332 0.79 5.99 0.98
CA GLY A 332 1.28 4.68 1.43
C GLY A 332 0.15 3.72 1.78
N MET A 333 -0.91 4.21 2.41
CA MET A 333 -2.11 3.42 2.67
C MET A 333 -2.87 3.10 1.37
N CYS A 334 -3.18 4.12 0.55
CA CYS A 334 -3.97 3.91 -0.66
C CYS A 334 -3.24 3.08 -1.72
N TRP A 335 -1.94 3.30 -1.90
CA TRP A 335 -1.17 2.59 -2.94
C TRP A 335 -0.38 1.39 -2.41
N SER A 336 -0.75 0.86 -1.25
CA SER A 336 -0.12 -0.34 -0.66
C SER A 336 -0.16 -1.55 -1.61
N GLY A 337 0.76 -1.60 -2.60
CA GLY A 337 0.86 -2.69 -3.56
C GLY A 337 -0.36 -2.86 -4.47
N PHE A 338 -1.09 -1.79 -4.76
CA PHE A 338 -2.41 -1.88 -5.40
C PHE A 338 -2.39 -2.52 -6.79
N LEU A 339 -1.31 -2.40 -7.55
CA LEU A 339 -1.21 -3.00 -8.89
C LEU A 339 -1.33 -4.53 -8.86
N SER A 340 -0.58 -5.17 -7.97
CA SER A 340 -0.62 -6.62 -7.78
C SER A 340 -1.89 -7.06 -7.06
N THR A 341 -2.28 -6.33 -6.02
CA THR A 341 -3.44 -6.65 -5.19
C THR A 341 -4.73 -6.63 -5.99
N HIS A 342 -4.98 -5.58 -6.80
CA HIS A 342 -6.18 -5.50 -7.63
C HIS A 342 -6.26 -6.64 -8.65
N THR A 343 -5.12 -7.01 -9.24
CA THR A 343 -5.06 -8.14 -10.17
C THR A 343 -5.44 -9.45 -9.46
N ALA A 344 -4.83 -9.73 -8.32
CA ALA A 344 -5.08 -10.95 -7.56
C ALA A 344 -6.52 -11.00 -7.02
N MET A 345 -7.02 -9.89 -6.47
CA MET A 345 -8.38 -9.83 -5.90
C MET A 345 -9.45 -10.04 -6.97
N LEU A 346 -9.39 -9.30 -8.08
CA LEU A 346 -10.40 -9.44 -9.14
C LEU A 346 -10.33 -10.78 -9.85
N ASP A 347 -9.14 -11.37 -9.96
CA ASP A 347 -8.99 -12.74 -10.48
C ASP A 347 -9.67 -13.75 -9.54
N SER A 348 -9.44 -13.63 -8.23
CA SER A 348 -9.99 -14.55 -7.22
C SER A 348 -11.52 -14.52 -7.11
N ILE A 349 -12.14 -13.36 -7.37
CA ILE A 349 -13.60 -13.21 -7.36
C ILE A 349 -14.24 -13.31 -8.77
N GLY A 350 -13.45 -13.66 -9.81
CA GLY A 350 -13.95 -13.94 -11.16
C GLY A 350 -14.20 -12.71 -12.06
N TYR A 351 -13.61 -11.55 -11.75
CA TYR A 351 -13.81 -10.27 -12.48
C TYR A 351 -12.51 -9.69 -13.02
N ARG A 352 -11.58 -10.53 -13.46
CA ARG A 352 -10.25 -10.14 -13.95
C ARG A 352 -10.27 -9.12 -15.10
N ASP A 353 -11.29 -9.15 -15.94
CA ASP A 353 -11.49 -8.20 -17.05
C ASP A 353 -11.66 -6.74 -16.59
N LEU A 354 -12.07 -6.53 -15.34
CA LEU A 354 -12.23 -5.21 -14.73
C LEU A 354 -10.96 -4.66 -14.06
N THR A 355 -9.87 -5.44 -14.02
CA THR A 355 -8.59 -5.03 -13.40
C THR A 355 -8.08 -3.67 -13.89
N PRO A 356 -8.04 -3.35 -15.20
CA PRO A 356 -7.57 -2.03 -15.65
C PRO A 356 -8.42 -0.87 -15.13
N LYS A 357 -9.75 -1.08 -15.00
CA LYS A 357 -10.67 -0.08 -14.47
C LYS A 357 -10.47 0.13 -12.97
N ALA A 358 -10.27 -0.95 -12.23
CA ALA A 358 -10.00 -0.90 -10.79
C ALA A 358 -8.67 -0.19 -10.50
N ILE A 359 -7.61 -0.52 -11.23
CA ILE A 359 -6.31 0.15 -11.13
C ILE A 359 -6.44 1.66 -11.42
N MET A 360 -7.14 2.04 -12.50
CA MET A 360 -7.34 3.45 -12.84
C MET A 360 -8.15 4.18 -11.75
N ALA A 361 -9.23 3.58 -11.26
CA ALA A 361 -10.04 4.16 -10.19
C ALA A 361 -9.23 4.34 -8.91
N HIS A 362 -8.38 3.37 -8.60
CA HIS A 362 -7.57 3.40 -7.38
C HIS A 362 -6.39 4.38 -7.49
N PHE A 363 -5.77 4.48 -8.66
CA PHE A 363 -4.76 5.50 -8.94
C PHE A 363 -5.31 6.91 -8.71
N CYS A 364 -6.50 7.21 -9.27
CA CYS A 364 -7.19 8.48 -9.02
C CYS A 364 -7.50 8.68 -7.53
N GLY A 365 -7.92 7.60 -6.84
CA GLY A 365 -8.16 7.64 -5.40
C GLY A 365 -6.92 8.03 -4.60
N GLY A 366 -5.75 7.46 -4.91
CA GLY A 366 -4.51 7.80 -4.24
C GLY A 366 -4.06 9.24 -4.47
N LEU A 367 -4.27 9.79 -5.68
CA LEU A 367 -4.04 11.21 -5.93
C LEU A 367 -4.95 12.09 -5.07
N VAL A 368 -6.25 11.75 -4.98
CA VAL A 368 -7.20 12.47 -4.12
C VAL A 368 -6.80 12.36 -2.65
N ALA A 369 -6.31 11.20 -2.21
CA ALA A 369 -5.81 11.00 -0.85
C ALA A 369 -4.65 11.96 -0.53
N ALA A 370 -3.67 12.03 -1.44
CA ALA A 370 -2.51 12.90 -1.31
C ALA A 370 -2.89 14.38 -1.24
N ILE A 371 -3.70 14.83 -2.20
CA ILE A 371 -4.17 16.22 -2.27
C ILE A 371 -4.97 16.57 -1.01
N SER A 372 -5.87 15.68 -0.59
CA SER A 372 -6.66 15.91 0.63
C SER A 372 -5.78 15.99 1.87
N ALA A 373 -4.78 15.13 2.01
CA ALA A 373 -3.85 15.15 3.13
C ALA A 373 -3.05 16.46 3.17
N HIS A 374 -2.54 16.91 2.02
CA HIS A 374 -1.84 18.19 1.91
C HIS A 374 -2.69 19.37 2.40
N TRP A 375 -3.89 19.53 1.82
CA TRP A 375 -4.74 20.67 2.20
C TRP A 375 -5.26 20.59 3.63
N MET A 376 -5.51 19.40 4.15
CA MET A 376 -5.86 19.20 5.57
C MET A 376 -4.68 19.54 6.50
N PHE A 377 -3.45 19.18 6.11
CA PHE A 377 -2.26 19.53 6.89
C PHE A 377 -2.01 21.03 6.86
N ALA A 378 -2.17 21.69 5.71
CA ALA A 378 -2.10 23.15 5.60
C ALA A 378 -3.14 23.84 6.51
N LEU A 379 -4.38 23.33 6.54
CA LEU A 379 -5.41 23.82 7.44
C LEU A 379 -5.04 23.59 8.92
N TYR A 380 -4.52 22.40 9.25
CA TYR A 380 -4.07 22.08 10.60
C TYR A 380 -2.99 23.05 11.08
N THR A 381 -1.99 23.34 10.26
CA THR A 381 -0.91 24.30 10.63
C THR A 381 -1.44 25.71 10.85
N LEU A 382 -2.44 26.16 10.09
CA LEU A 382 -3.10 27.46 10.30
C LEU A 382 -3.89 27.56 11.63
N ILE A 383 -4.36 26.41 12.15
CA ILE A 383 -5.15 26.38 13.40
C ILE A 383 -4.24 26.24 14.63
N VAL A 384 -3.11 25.54 14.50
CA VAL A 384 -2.21 25.21 15.62
C VAL A 384 -1.04 26.19 15.75
N ALA A 385 -0.71 26.92 14.67
CA ALA A 385 0.26 28.02 14.70
C ALA A 385 -0.35 29.25 15.32
#